data_d0769211234cc760862d789e9e7b05f0
#
_entry.id   d0769211234cc760862d789e9e7b05f0
#
_cell.length_a   1.000
_cell.length_b   1.000
_cell.length_c   1.000
_cell.angle_alpha   90.00
_cell.angle_beta   90.00
_cell.angle_gamma   90.00
#
_symmetry.space_group_name_H-M   'P 1'
#
loop_
_entity.id
_entity.type
_entity.pdbx_description
1 polymer ?
#
loop_
_entity_poly.entity_id
_entity_poly.type
_entity_poly.pdbx_seq_one_letter_code
_entity_poly.pdbx_strand_id
1 'polypeptide(L)'
;MKLRFSGCTLDLDRGELSGPEGLRHVEPKVFAVLRHLAENTDRVIGLSELIETVWGGLHVSDAAVSTVIKLARKAVDDTGEAQVIIRTVRGQGFRMVAPVTILSAARVVVGDARPVPTPPDAPRGPPTIAVLPFRMPTEAGPALLGDAVAAEVAAHLSRLRWLRVIARESSFRFRGETVDLAALRSVLGADYAVAGEMWRDTPKRWSAQVELLDTRTQSVLWTDRIMAEAGDVAAFREAVATAALAALELRVPLNEASRAQAKPVDALDAWEAFHLGLRHTYRFTREGNAEAAALFERATTLDPNFAPAFAARSFTSFQDVLMGYAADRARAIADVQRYAERGIEIDPLDPATNFAMGRSHLVARRPDDCIDWLDRAIGLNPSYAKAHYSRGFAQLQSARVSDPAPSLSESIRLSPLDPLMGPMLVHLGLTQLVGGRYAEAAGLAARGARVAPNHTLLAMVAAATAILADDAVAATHWRTVTLERRPDASVS
;
A
#
# COMPACT_ATOMS: atom_id res chain seq x y z
N MET A 1 3.61 20.71 20.44
CA MET A 1 4.10 21.72 19.46
C MET A 1 4.58 22.95 20.22
N LYS A 2 5.78 23.46 19.90
CA LYS A 2 6.31 24.66 20.56
C LYS A 2 6.55 25.76 19.52
N LEU A 3 6.18 26.98 19.83
CA LEU A 3 6.37 28.16 18.98
C LEU A 3 7.42 29.08 19.65
N ARG A 4 8.49 29.42 18.93
CA ARG A 4 9.54 30.32 19.43
C ARG A 4 9.48 31.65 18.68
N PHE A 5 9.50 32.73 19.41
CA PHE A 5 9.59 34.10 18.89
C PHE A 5 10.25 35.04 19.92
N SER A 6 11.10 35.93 19.47
CA SER A 6 11.76 36.97 20.28
C SER A 6 12.32 36.49 21.63
N GLY A 7 12.95 35.30 21.67
CA GLY A 7 13.48 34.72 22.89
C GLY A 7 12.46 34.02 23.80
N CYS A 8 11.18 34.10 23.49
CA CYS A 8 10.11 33.39 24.19
C CYS A 8 9.77 32.06 23.48
N THR A 9 9.33 31.07 24.24
CA THR A 9 8.84 29.79 23.72
C THR A 9 7.46 29.51 24.31
N LEU A 10 6.46 29.34 23.45
CA LEU A 10 5.11 28.95 23.78
C LEU A 10 4.95 27.44 23.57
N ASP A 11 4.81 26.67 24.64
CA ASP A 11 4.57 25.23 24.60
C ASP A 11 3.06 24.98 24.56
N LEU A 12 2.54 24.61 23.41
CA LEU A 12 1.10 24.42 23.19
C LEU A 12 0.58 23.15 23.88
N ASP A 13 1.43 22.14 24.07
CA ASP A 13 1.04 20.86 24.67
C ASP A 13 0.94 20.96 26.19
N ARG A 14 1.76 21.83 26.80
CA ARG A 14 1.77 22.07 28.26
C ARG A 14 0.98 23.31 28.69
N GLY A 15 0.63 24.17 27.74
CA GLY A 15 -0.01 25.44 28.06
C GLY A 15 0.94 26.44 28.75
N GLU A 16 2.24 26.37 28.46
CA GLU A 16 3.29 27.09 29.17
C GLU A 16 4.00 28.11 28.27
N LEU A 17 4.32 29.28 28.85
CA LEU A 17 5.16 30.29 28.23
C LEU A 17 6.50 30.33 28.96
N SER A 18 7.62 30.19 28.22
CA SER A 18 8.98 30.36 28.75
C SER A 18 9.66 31.56 28.09
N GLY A 19 10.31 32.38 28.87
CA GLY A 19 11.18 33.46 28.42
C GLY A 19 12.67 33.16 28.68
N PRO A 20 13.59 34.14 28.46
CA PRO A 20 15.02 33.95 28.68
C PRO A 20 15.38 33.58 30.14
N GLU A 21 14.56 34.01 31.10
CA GLU A 21 14.76 33.79 32.54
C GLU A 21 14.02 32.53 33.07
N GLY A 22 13.35 31.76 32.20
CA GLY A 22 12.59 30.56 32.59
C GLY A 22 11.11 30.62 32.35
N LEU A 23 10.37 29.77 33.06
CA LEU A 23 8.91 29.62 32.94
C LEU A 23 8.19 30.89 33.45
N ARG A 24 7.21 31.38 32.68
CA ARG A 24 6.37 32.53 33.00
C ARG A 24 4.93 32.10 33.23
N HIS A 25 4.37 32.46 34.36
CA HIS A 25 2.97 32.20 34.60
C HIS A 25 2.09 33.20 33.82
N VAL A 26 1.22 32.68 32.98
CA VAL A 26 0.27 33.47 32.17
C VAL A 26 -1.15 32.97 32.38
N GLU A 27 -2.10 33.89 32.37
CA GLU A 27 -3.51 33.52 32.44
C GLU A 27 -3.96 32.75 31.19
N PRO A 28 -4.93 31.83 31.29
CA PRO A 28 -5.38 31.01 30.14
C PRO A 28 -5.78 31.84 28.91
N LYS A 29 -6.43 33.01 29.11
CA LYS A 29 -6.83 33.89 28.01
C LYS A 29 -5.64 34.58 27.34
N VAL A 30 -4.63 34.95 28.12
CA VAL A 30 -3.37 35.53 27.62
C VAL A 30 -2.63 34.51 26.78
N PHE A 31 -2.57 33.27 27.27
CA PHE A 31 -1.97 32.15 26.51
C PHE A 31 -2.72 31.91 25.20
N ALA A 32 -4.06 31.86 25.22
CA ALA A 32 -4.87 31.63 24.03
C ALA A 32 -4.69 32.74 22.97
N VAL A 33 -4.60 34.02 23.42
CA VAL A 33 -4.29 35.14 22.51
C VAL A 33 -2.91 34.99 21.90
N LEU A 34 -1.89 34.72 22.68
CA LEU A 34 -0.51 34.52 22.17
C LEU A 34 -0.44 33.37 21.17
N ARG A 35 -1.11 32.25 21.48
CA ARG A 35 -1.22 31.10 20.58
C ARG A 35 -1.87 31.51 19.27
N HIS A 36 -3.06 32.08 19.29
CA HIS A 36 -3.81 32.42 18.07
C HIS A 36 -3.06 33.41 17.18
N LEU A 37 -2.41 34.42 17.78
CA LEU A 37 -1.59 35.37 17.04
C LEU A 37 -0.31 34.72 16.45
N ALA A 38 0.32 33.80 17.18
CA ALA A 38 1.53 33.11 16.74
C ALA A 38 1.27 32.05 15.66
N GLU A 39 0.10 31.46 15.63
CA GLU A 39 -0.35 30.52 14.58
C GLU A 39 -0.77 31.23 13.29
N ASN A 40 -1.04 32.57 13.30
CA ASN A 40 -1.53 33.37 12.17
C ASN A 40 -0.66 34.61 11.92
N THR A 41 0.63 34.42 11.71
CA THR A 41 1.58 35.53 11.56
C THR A 41 1.48 36.27 10.23
N ASP A 42 0.87 35.67 9.22
CA ASP A 42 0.73 36.16 7.85
C ASP A 42 -0.36 37.24 7.67
N ARG A 43 -1.28 37.36 8.64
CA ARG A 43 -2.46 38.23 8.54
C ARG A 43 -2.76 39.03 9.81
N VAL A 44 -3.68 39.97 9.71
CA VAL A 44 -4.24 40.72 10.86
C VAL A 44 -5.43 39.94 11.42
N ILE A 45 -5.46 39.74 12.72
CA ILE A 45 -6.56 39.11 13.43
C ILE A 45 -7.54 40.19 13.90
N GLY A 46 -8.76 40.12 13.38
CA GLY A 46 -9.82 41.07 13.73
C GLY A 46 -10.33 40.90 15.19
N LEU A 47 -10.91 41.93 15.73
CA LEU A 47 -11.43 41.92 17.11
C LEU A 47 -12.52 40.85 17.29
N SER A 48 -13.45 40.73 16.33
CA SER A 48 -14.53 39.72 16.34
C SER A 48 -14.01 38.31 16.32
N GLU A 49 -13.01 38.02 15.46
CA GLU A 49 -12.36 36.72 15.38
C GLU A 49 -11.65 36.36 16.68
N LEU A 50 -10.98 37.34 17.28
CA LEU A 50 -10.29 37.15 18.57
C LEU A 50 -11.27 36.82 19.69
N ILE A 51 -12.42 37.51 19.74
CA ILE A 51 -13.51 37.24 20.71
C ILE A 51 -14.08 35.84 20.49
N GLU A 52 -14.35 35.47 19.26
CA GLU A 52 -14.88 34.13 18.94
C GLU A 52 -13.90 33.03 19.35
N THR A 53 -12.63 33.16 19.03
CA THR A 53 -11.63 32.13 19.28
C THR A 53 -11.20 32.02 20.74
N VAL A 54 -11.05 33.17 21.46
CA VAL A 54 -10.49 33.19 22.81
C VAL A 54 -11.58 33.19 23.89
N TRP A 55 -12.77 33.74 23.58
CA TRP A 55 -13.90 33.84 24.51
C TRP A 55 -15.10 32.98 24.12
N GLY A 56 -14.99 32.17 23.02
CA GLY A 56 -16.08 31.28 22.59
C GLY A 56 -17.35 32.04 22.16
N GLY A 57 -17.20 33.23 21.59
CA GLY A 57 -18.32 34.08 21.14
C GLY A 57 -19.07 34.81 22.28
N LEU A 58 -18.57 34.75 23.52
CA LEU A 58 -19.18 35.50 24.63
C LEU A 58 -19.05 37.02 24.41
N HIS A 59 -20.10 37.77 24.69
CA HIS A 59 -20.07 39.23 24.62
C HIS A 59 -19.07 39.81 25.65
N VAL A 60 -17.94 40.31 25.14
CA VAL A 60 -16.91 40.99 25.91
C VAL A 60 -16.71 42.40 25.37
N SER A 61 -16.42 43.36 26.26
CA SER A 61 -16.13 44.74 25.84
C SER A 61 -14.75 44.84 25.17
N ASP A 62 -14.58 45.81 24.25
CA ASP A 62 -13.27 46.10 23.62
C ASP A 62 -12.20 46.42 24.66
N ALA A 63 -12.60 47.01 25.81
CA ALA A 63 -11.70 47.28 26.93
C ALA A 63 -11.16 45.98 27.57
N ALA A 64 -11.98 44.92 27.66
CA ALA A 64 -11.55 43.63 28.18
C ALA A 64 -10.54 42.97 27.25
N VAL A 65 -10.77 42.98 25.92
CA VAL A 65 -9.82 42.48 24.93
C VAL A 65 -8.51 43.25 24.97
N SER A 66 -8.58 44.59 25.01
CA SER A 66 -7.41 45.46 25.11
C SER A 66 -6.57 45.18 26.35
N THR A 67 -7.23 44.86 27.49
CA THR A 67 -6.54 44.46 28.71
C THR A 67 -5.77 43.17 28.55
N VAL A 68 -6.37 42.11 27.92
CA VAL A 68 -5.70 40.84 27.68
C VAL A 68 -4.55 41.01 26.68
N ILE A 69 -4.68 41.85 25.64
CA ILE A 69 -3.60 42.20 24.74
C ILE A 69 -2.43 42.88 25.45
N LYS A 70 -2.75 43.80 26.39
CA LYS A 70 -1.72 44.45 27.22
C LYS A 70 -0.96 43.43 28.09
N LEU A 71 -1.67 42.48 28.67
CA LEU A 71 -1.08 41.39 29.45
C LEU A 71 -0.25 40.46 28.57
N ALA A 72 -0.76 40.14 27.38
CA ALA A 72 -0.01 39.33 26.39
C ALA A 72 1.31 40.00 26.00
N ARG A 73 1.31 41.27 25.71
CA ARG A 73 2.54 42.02 25.46
C ARG A 73 3.51 41.97 26.64
N LYS A 74 3.01 42.27 27.84
CA LYS A 74 3.83 42.20 29.04
C LYS A 74 4.44 40.82 29.27
N ALA A 75 3.70 39.75 28.97
CA ALA A 75 4.16 38.38 29.14
C ALA A 75 5.32 38.00 28.17
N VAL A 76 5.49 38.71 27.06
CA VAL A 76 6.51 38.47 26.04
C VAL A 76 7.54 39.62 25.93
N ASP A 77 7.63 40.48 26.95
CA ASP A 77 8.51 41.65 27.04
C ASP A 77 8.30 42.66 25.90
N ASP A 78 7.07 42.80 25.40
CA ASP A 78 6.65 43.80 24.45
C ASP A 78 5.88 44.95 25.16
N THR A 79 5.89 46.11 24.57
CA THR A 79 5.13 47.27 25.11
C THR A 79 4.14 47.81 24.06
N GLY A 80 3.13 48.55 24.56
CA GLY A 80 2.16 49.21 23.70
C GLY A 80 2.76 50.29 22.78
N GLU A 81 3.94 50.82 23.14
CA GLU A 81 4.68 51.82 22.36
C GLU A 81 5.62 51.13 21.37
N ALA A 82 6.38 50.12 21.80
CA ALA A 82 7.38 49.46 20.95
C ALA A 82 6.73 48.58 19.87
N GLN A 83 5.73 47.76 20.26
CA GLN A 83 4.96 46.86 19.38
C GLN A 83 5.81 46.03 18.44
N VAL A 84 6.92 45.52 18.97
CA VAL A 84 7.93 44.75 18.21
C VAL A 84 7.53 43.27 18.06
N ILE A 85 6.59 42.79 18.89
CA ILE A 85 6.08 41.43 18.86
C ILE A 85 4.61 41.41 18.42
N ILE A 86 3.75 42.19 19.14
CA ILE A 86 2.32 42.29 18.85
C ILE A 86 1.99 43.71 18.42
N ARG A 87 1.69 43.90 17.14
CA ARG A 87 1.31 45.21 16.59
C ARG A 87 -0.20 45.41 16.58
N THR A 88 -0.65 46.61 16.96
CA THR A 88 -2.04 47.06 16.74
C THR A 88 -2.16 47.65 15.34
N VAL A 89 -3.09 47.14 14.55
CA VAL A 89 -3.48 47.70 13.24
C VAL A 89 -4.81 48.45 13.48
N ARG A 90 -4.73 49.77 13.49
CA ARG A 90 -5.89 50.65 13.82
C ARG A 90 -7.09 50.33 12.96
N GLY A 91 -8.26 50.12 13.59
CA GLY A 91 -9.51 49.79 12.89
C GLY A 91 -9.61 48.38 12.32
N GLN A 92 -8.56 47.54 12.41
CA GLN A 92 -8.55 46.21 11.85
C GLN A 92 -8.31 45.11 12.90
N GLY A 93 -7.44 45.33 13.91
CA GLY A 93 -7.15 44.32 14.92
C GLY A 93 -5.68 44.25 15.34
N PHE A 94 -5.19 43.03 15.55
CA PHE A 94 -3.84 42.76 16.04
C PHE A 94 -3.09 41.78 15.14
N ARG A 95 -1.76 41.89 15.09
CA ARG A 95 -0.91 41.00 14.31
C ARG A 95 0.38 40.68 15.06
N MET A 96 0.80 39.42 15.01
CA MET A 96 2.14 39.01 15.39
C MET A 96 3.12 39.47 14.29
N VAL A 97 4.10 40.30 14.66
CA VAL A 97 5.12 40.83 13.71
C VAL A 97 6.50 40.24 13.95
N ALA A 98 6.72 39.64 15.12
CA ALA A 98 7.93 38.88 15.37
C ALA A 98 7.93 37.58 14.53
N PRO A 99 9.08 37.19 13.96
CA PRO A 99 9.18 35.90 13.27
C PRO A 99 8.95 34.75 14.24
N VAL A 100 7.99 33.88 13.92
CA VAL A 100 7.66 32.70 14.71
C VAL A 100 8.30 31.47 14.06
N THR A 101 9.09 30.74 14.84
CA THR A 101 9.67 29.46 14.43
C THR A 101 8.94 28.34 15.16
N ILE A 102 8.40 27.39 14.41
CA ILE A 102 7.81 26.18 15.00
C ILE A 102 8.95 25.28 15.47
N LEU A 103 9.08 25.13 16.78
CA LEU A 103 9.96 24.12 17.36
C LEU A 103 9.16 22.82 17.41
N SER A 104 9.24 21.99 16.37
CA SER A 104 8.77 20.62 16.45
C SER A 104 9.50 19.91 17.61
N ALA A 105 8.78 19.12 18.41
CA ALA A 105 9.34 18.41 19.55
C ALA A 105 10.60 17.66 19.10
N ALA A 106 11.69 17.90 19.84
CA ALA A 106 12.99 17.28 19.79
C ALA A 106 13.25 16.40 18.55
N ARG A 107 13.93 17.00 17.56
CA ARG A 107 14.90 16.25 16.78
C ARG A 107 15.72 15.44 17.81
N VAL A 108 15.44 14.15 17.95
CA VAL A 108 16.39 13.24 18.53
C VAL A 108 17.63 13.43 17.67
N VAL A 109 18.67 14.06 18.24
CA VAL A 109 19.97 14.12 17.63
C VAL A 109 20.44 12.68 17.57
N VAL A 110 20.12 12.01 16.46
CA VAL A 110 20.85 10.82 16.05
C VAL A 110 22.24 11.34 15.77
N GLY A 111 23.16 11.03 16.67
CA GLY A 111 24.56 11.41 16.51
C GLY A 111 25.00 11.07 15.10
N ASP A 112 25.59 12.03 14.42
CA ASP A 112 26.26 12.02 13.11
C ASP A 112 26.14 10.74 12.23
N ALA A 113 24.94 10.25 12.01
CA ALA A 113 24.65 9.46 10.82
C ALA A 113 24.48 10.47 9.68
N ARG A 114 25.59 10.83 9.04
CA ARG A 114 25.53 11.52 7.74
C ARG A 114 24.53 10.75 6.87
N PRO A 115 23.52 11.40 6.26
CA PRO A 115 22.72 10.77 5.23
C PRO A 115 23.71 10.19 4.22
N VAL A 116 23.68 8.90 3.97
CA VAL A 116 24.43 8.33 2.84
C VAL A 116 23.77 8.95 1.61
N PRO A 117 24.44 9.86 0.88
CA PRO A 117 23.87 10.44 -0.30
C PRO A 117 23.68 9.30 -1.30
N THR A 118 22.46 8.88 -1.54
CA THR A 118 22.18 8.02 -2.68
C THR A 118 22.38 8.90 -3.92
N PRO A 119 23.34 8.59 -4.80
CA PRO A 119 23.51 9.33 -6.04
C PRO A 119 22.16 9.36 -6.79
N PRO A 120 21.75 10.48 -7.38
CA PRO A 120 20.49 10.59 -8.10
C PRO A 120 20.34 9.60 -9.25
N ASP A 121 21.43 8.99 -9.72
CA ASP A 121 21.51 8.07 -10.86
C ASP A 121 21.95 6.64 -10.52
N ALA A 122 22.01 6.26 -9.24
CA ALA A 122 22.28 4.85 -8.92
C ALA A 122 21.10 3.98 -9.34
N PRO A 123 21.33 2.80 -9.99
CA PRO A 123 20.27 1.86 -10.31
C PRO A 123 19.46 1.57 -9.06
N ARG A 124 18.16 1.83 -9.10
CA ARG A 124 17.28 1.61 -7.95
C ARG A 124 17.09 0.12 -7.77
N GLY A 125 17.63 -0.40 -6.69
CA GLY A 125 17.31 -1.76 -6.26
C GLY A 125 15.89 -1.86 -5.70
N PRO A 126 15.53 -3.01 -5.10
CA PRO A 126 14.25 -3.22 -4.45
C PRO A 126 13.87 -2.06 -3.52
N PRO A 127 12.59 -1.62 -3.51
CA PRO A 127 12.16 -0.52 -2.66
C PRO A 127 12.31 -0.88 -1.20
N THR A 128 12.48 0.14 -0.38
CA THR A 128 12.68 0.01 1.05
C THR A 128 11.43 0.47 1.80
N ILE A 129 10.96 -0.34 2.76
CA ILE A 129 9.79 -0.04 3.56
C ILE A 129 10.09 -0.01 5.05
N ALA A 130 9.55 1.00 5.75
CA ALA A 130 9.52 1.07 7.20
C ALA A 130 8.15 0.62 7.72
N VAL A 131 8.10 -0.24 8.73
CA VAL A 131 6.88 -0.56 9.47
C VAL A 131 6.95 0.14 10.81
N LEU A 132 6.05 1.10 11.01
CA LEU A 132 6.02 1.92 12.21
C LEU A 132 5.21 1.25 13.33
N PRO A 133 5.51 1.53 14.60
CA PRO A 133 4.67 1.10 15.71
C PRO A 133 3.23 1.60 15.51
N PHE A 134 2.26 0.72 15.66
CA PHE A 134 0.85 1.12 15.59
C PHE A 134 0.50 1.93 16.83
N ARG A 135 -0.11 3.08 16.62
CA ARG A 135 -0.53 3.97 17.71
C ARG A 135 -1.70 3.35 18.46
N MET A 136 -1.70 3.55 19.76
CA MET A 136 -2.82 3.18 20.62
C MET A 136 -3.16 4.36 21.53
N PRO A 137 -4.42 4.83 21.59
CA PRO A 137 -4.85 5.74 22.63
C PRO A 137 -4.57 5.13 24.01
N THR A 138 -4.13 5.95 24.94
CA THR A 138 -3.70 5.51 26.29
C THR A 138 -4.75 4.70 27.03
N GLU A 139 -6.02 4.93 26.74
CA GLU A 139 -7.18 4.22 27.31
C GLU A 139 -7.49 2.87 26.63
N ALA A 140 -6.91 2.59 25.48
CA ALA A 140 -7.28 1.42 24.67
C ALA A 140 -6.52 0.14 25.01
N GLY A 141 -5.39 0.21 25.72
CA GLY A 141 -4.60 -0.96 26.12
C GLY A 141 -3.08 -0.71 26.14
N PRO A 142 -2.28 -1.75 26.42
CA PRO A 142 -0.83 -1.60 26.51
C PRO A 142 -0.22 -1.30 25.14
N ALA A 143 0.65 -0.32 25.05
CA ALA A 143 1.40 0.06 23.84
C ALA A 143 2.14 -1.13 23.17
N LEU A 144 2.46 -2.16 23.95
CA LEU A 144 3.07 -3.42 23.48
C LEU A 144 2.25 -4.15 22.40
N LEU A 145 0.91 -3.97 22.36
CA LEU A 145 0.10 -4.62 21.33
C LEU A 145 0.32 -3.97 19.96
N GLY A 146 0.42 -2.63 19.91
CA GLY A 146 0.75 -1.91 18.67
C GLY A 146 2.14 -2.29 18.13
N ASP A 147 3.09 -2.52 19.03
CA ASP A 147 4.43 -3.01 18.67
C ASP A 147 4.39 -4.44 18.16
N ALA A 148 3.57 -5.30 18.76
CA ALA A 148 3.41 -6.68 18.32
C ALA A 148 2.76 -6.78 16.94
N VAL A 149 1.75 -5.95 16.65
CA VAL A 149 1.15 -5.87 15.30
C VAL A 149 2.17 -5.40 14.28
N ALA A 150 2.93 -4.34 14.57
CA ALA A 150 3.96 -3.86 13.65
C ALA A 150 5.05 -4.91 13.39
N ALA A 151 5.44 -5.67 14.42
CA ALA A 151 6.39 -6.77 14.28
C ALA A 151 5.85 -7.89 13.39
N GLU A 152 4.57 -8.26 13.54
CA GLU A 152 3.91 -9.26 12.71
C GLU A 152 3.85 -8.82 11.24
N VAL A 153 3.43 -7.56 11.01
CA VAL A 153 3.43 -6.95 9.66
C VAL A 153 4.84 -7.01 9.06
N ALA A 154 5.86 -6.58 9.79
CA ALA A 154 7.25 -6.60 9.32
C ALA A 154 7.72 -8.03 8.98
N ALA A 155 7.36 -9.02 9.79
CA ALA A 155 7.68 -10.43 9.55
C ALA A 155 7.02 -10.96 8.27
N HIS A 156 5.77 -10.61 8.00
CA HIS A 156 5.08 -10.98 6.77
C HIS A 156 5.71 -10.31 5.56
N LEU A 157 5.99 -8.99 5.62
CA LEU A 157 6.61 -8.25 4.53
C LEU A 157 8.03 -8.73 4.21
N SER A 158 8.77 -9.22 5.20
CA SER A 158 10.14 -9.76 5.01
C SER A 158 10.18 -11.03 4.14
N ARG A 159 9.03 -11.69 3.91
CA ARG A 159 8.92 -12.82 2.98
C ARG A 159 8.89 -12.37 1.52
N LEU A 160 8.64 -11.07 1.28
CA LEU A 160 8.68 -10.48 -0.05
C LEU A 160 10.13 -10.15 -0.44
N ARG A 161 10.76 -11.01 -1.22
CA ARG A 161 12.18 -10.88 -1.58
C ARG A 161 12.49 -9.69 -2.49
N TRP A 162 11.48 -9.13 -3.12
CA TRP A 162 11.56 -7.90 -3.92
C TRP A 162 11.44 -6.61 -3.09
N LEU A 163 11.33 -6.72 -1.75
CA LEU A 163 11.15 -5.61 -0.83
C LEU A 163 12.21 -5.66 0.27
N ARG A 164 12.82 -4.54 0.59
CA ARG A 164 13.72 -4.40 1.74
C ARG A 164 12.97 -3.84 2.93
N VAL A 165 12.75 -4.64 3.95
CA VAL A 165 12.10 -4.21 5.19
C VAL A 165 13.17 -3.66 6.13
N ILE A 166 12.98 -2.41 6.59
CA ILE A 166 13.86 -1.76 7.55
C ILE A 166 13.72 -2.45 8.90
N ALA A 167 14.87 -2.68 9.56
CA ALA A 167 14.90 -3.31 10.86
C ALA A 167 13.99 -2.57 11.87
N ARG A 168 13.29 -3.37 12.69
CA ARG A 168 12.34 -2.90 13.69
C ARG A 168 12.91 -1.80 14.58
N GLU A 169 14.12 -1.98 15.08
CA GLU A 169 14.79 -1.06 15.99
C GLU A 169 14.99 0.34 15.39
N SER A 170 15.17 0.41 14.05
CA SER A 170 15.30 1.66 13.32
C SER A 170 13.93 2.30 13.07
N SER A 171 12.95 1.52 12.60
CA SER A 171 11.59 1.98 12.33
C SER A 171 10.89 2.47 13.60
N PHE A 172 11.09 1.80 14.74
CA PHE A 172 10.46 2.13 16.02
C PHE A 172 10.98 3.40 16.68
N ARG A 173 12.09 3.96 16.19
CA ARG A 173 12.55 5.30 16.58
C ARG A 173 11.62 6.42 16.11
N PHE A 174 10.81 6.15 15.09
CA PHE A 174 9.81 7.09 14.55
C PHE A 174 8.44 6.94 15.22
N ARG A 175 8.40 6.51 16.47
CA ARG A 175 7.22 6.50 17.31
C ARG A 175 6.80 7.94 17.60
N GLY A 176 5.58 8.33 17.26
CA GLY A 176 5.05 9.67 17.50
C GLY A 176 3.58 9.79 17.15
N GLU A 177 2.96 10.94 17.51
CA GLU A 177 1.57 11.22 17.17
C GLU A 177 1.38 11.46 15.67
N THR A 178 2.40 11.99 15.00
CA THR A 178 2.42 12.23 13.56
C THR A 178 3.60 11.53 12.92
N VAL A 179 3.39 10.96 11.73
CA VAL A 179 4.41 10.32 10.93
C VAL A 179 5.14 11.37 10.10
N ASP A 180 6.41 11.60 10.39
CA ASP A 180 7.28 12.47 9.55
C ASP A 180 7.84 11.64 8.37
N LEU A 181 7.14 11.64 7.25
CA LEU A 181 7.52 10.90 6.04
C LEU A 181 8.81 11.43 5.41
N ALA A 182 9.10 12.73 5.53
CA ALA A 182 10.33 13.32 5.03
C ALA A 182 11.54 12.85 5.84
N ALA A 183 11.40 12.78 7.16
CA ALA A 183 12.44 12.23 8.05
C ALA A 183 12.64 10.72 7.83
N LEU A 184 11.57 9.93 7.67
CA LEU A 184 11.67 8.50 7.32
C LEU A 184 12.50 8.29 6.06
N ARG A 185 12.22 9.09 5.02
CA ARG A 185 12.96 9.02 3.77
C ARG A 185 14.41 9.44 3.92
N SER A 186 14.67 10.57 4.56
CA SER A 186 16.03 11.13 4.65
C SER A 186 16.94 10.33 5.57
N VAL A 187 16.43 9.78 6.67
CA VAL A 187 17.21 9.06 7.69
C VAL A 187 17.30 7.57 7.42
N LEU A 188 16.19 6.94 7.02
CA LEU A 188 16.13 5.48 6.81
C LEU A 188 16.21 5.07 5.33
N GLY A 189 16.14 6.02 4.40
CA GLY A 189 16.02 5.70 2.98
C GLY A 189 14.73 4.97 2.62
N ALA A 190 13.69 5.06 3.46
CA ALA A 190 12.43 4.38 3.22
C ALA A 190 11.72 5.00 2.01
N ASP A 191 11.34 4.18 1.04
CA ASP A 191 10.50 4.61 -0.09
C ASP A 191 9.03 4.58 0.28
N TYR A 192 8.66 3.63 1.15
CA TYR A 192 7.32 3.42 1.65
C TYR A 192 7.30 3.28 3.17
N ALA A 193 6.12 3.48 3.75
CA ALA A 193 5.90 3.18 5.16
C ALA A 193 4.53 2.51 5.38
N VAL A 194 4.48 1.57 6.32
CA VAL A 194 3.23 1.11 6.91
C VAL A 194 3.09 1.77 8.27
N ALA A 195 1.96 2.44 8.47
CA ALA A 195 1.58 3.05 9.72
C ALA A 195 0.16 2.63 10.09
N GLY A 196 -0.23 2.83 11.34
CA GLY A 196 -1.59 2.53 11.73
C GLY A 196 -1.92 3.00 13.15
N GLU A 197 -3.21 2.93 13.43
CA GLU A 197 -3.77 3.23 14.74
C GLU A 197 -4.72 2.10 15.14
N MET A 198 -4.72 1.77 16.43
CA MET A 198 -5.54 0.69 16.97
C MET A 198 -6.34 1.19 18.15
N TRP A 199 -7.59 0.73 18.26
CA TRP A 199 -8.47 1.06 19.38
C TRP A 199 -9.44 -0.08 19.67
N ARG A 200 -10.12 0.00 20.81
CA ARG A 200 -11.26 -0.85 21.11
C ARG A 200 -12.56 -0.16 20.72
N ASP A 201 -13.30 -0.71 19.77
CA ASP A 201 -14.64 -0.23 19.45
C ASP A 201 -15.65 -0.60 20.55
N THR A 202 -15.51 -1.79 21.09
CA THR A 202 -16.29 -2.34 22.18
C THR A 202 -15.40 -3.24 23.05
N PRO A 203 -15.80 -3.57 24.27
CA PRO A 203 -15.03 -4.53 25.10
C PRO A 203 -14.71 -5.86 24.41
N LYS A 204 -15.47 -6.21 23.38
CA LYS A 204 -15.33 -7.49 22.63
C LYS A 204 -14.70 -7.34 21.24
N ARG A 205 -14.33 -6.11 20.81
CA ARG A 205 -13.85 -5.91 19.43
C ARG A 205 -12.69 -4.94 19.33
N TRP A 206 -11.60 -5.42 18.72
CA TRP A 206 -10.49 -4.61 18.25
C TRP A 206 -10.73 -4.05 16.87
N SER A 207 -10.25 -2.84 16.62
CA SER A 207 -10.14 -2.22 15.29
C SER A 207 -8.72 -1.70 15.09
N ALA A 208 -8.23 -1.83 13.86
CA ALA A 208 -7.02 -1.16 13.41
C ALA A 208 -7.30 -0.43 12.10
N GLN A 209 -6.90 0.81 12.02
CA GLN A 209 -6.73 1.50 10.75
C GLN A 209 -5.29 1.31 10.30
N VAL A 210 -5.10 0.82 9.09
CA VAL A 210 -3.78 0.56 8.51
C VAL A 210 -3.61 1.43 7.29
N GLU A 211 -2.44 2.03 7.13
CA GLU A 211 -2.13 2.91 6.01
C GLU A 211 -0.82 2.49 5.36
N LEU A 212 -0.81 2.47 4.02
CA LEU A 212 0.39 2.37 3.21
C LEU A 212 0.70 3.75 2.62
N LEU A 213 1.88 4.25 2.90
CA LEU A 213 2.30 5.62 2.61
C LEU A 213 3.48 5.62 1.62
N ASP A 214 3.45 6.51 0.63
CA ASP A 214 4.62 6.84 -0.21
C ASP A 214 5.36 8.02 0.43
N THR A 215 6.60 7.79 0.83
CA THR A 215 7.42 8.81 1.53
C THR A 215 7.91 9.90 0.60
N ARG A 216 7.96 9.65 -0.71
CA ARG A 216 8.45 10.59 -1.73
C ARG A 216 7.40 11.65 -2.05
N THR A 217 6.15 11.21 -2.25
CA THR A 217 5.02 12.09 -2.55
C THR A 217 4.28 12.54 -1.29
N GLN A 218 4.63 11.96 -0.14
CA GLN A 218 3.98 12.17 1.15
C GLN A 218 2.47 11.90 1.10
N SER A 219 2.07 10.88 0.33
CA SER A 219 0.67 10.54 0.09
C SER A 219 0.31 9.16 0.62
N VAL A 220 -0.96 8.99 0.95
CA VAL A 220 -1.54 7.70 1.31
C VAL A 220 -1.86 6.94 0.03
N LEU A 221 -1.27 5.76 -0.16
CA LEU A 221 -1.55 4.88 -1.29
C LEU A 221 -2.75 3.97 -1.02
N TRP A 222 -2.95 3.63 0.24
CA TRP A 222 -4.04 2.77 0.68
C TRP A 222 -4.29 2.95 2.17
N THR A 223 -5.55 2.83 2.55
CA THR A 223 -5.99 2.72 3.94
C THR A 223 -7.13 1.73 4.03
N ASP A 224 -7.20 0.98 5.11
CA ASP A 224 -8.30 0.06 5.40
C ASP A 224 -8.50 -0.08 6.91
N ARG A 225 -9.70 -0.51 7.30
CA ARG A 225 -10.07 -0.78 8.68
C ARG A 225 -10.31 -2.27 8.88
N ILE A 226 -9.46 -2.87 9.69
CA ILE A 226 -9.50 -4.28 10.05
C ILE A 226 -10.14 -4.41 11.44
N MET A 227 -11.11 -5.32 11.56
CA MET A 227 -11.83 -5.59 12.80
C MET A 227 -11.76 -7.07 13.15
N ALA A 228 -11.59 -7.37 14.45
CA ALA A 228 -11.67 -8.73 14.95
C ALA A 228 -12.17 -8.77 16.41
N GLU A 229 -12.58 -9.95 16.87
CA GLU A 229 -13.00 -10.12 18.24
C GLU A 229 -11.83 -9.97 19.22
N ALA A 230 -12.09 -9.33 20.37
CA ALA A 230 -11.04 -9.01 21.34
C ALA A 230 -10.49 -10.25 22.06
N GLY A 231 -11.17 -11.39 21.99
CA GLY A 231 -10.74 -12.65 22.60
C GLY A 231 -9.59 -13.34 21.86
N ASP A 232 -9.38 -13.01 20.58
CA ASP A 232 -8.32 -13.61 19.76
C ASP A 232 -7.38 -12.52 19.18
N VAL A 233 -6.44 -12.12 20.02
CA VAL A 233 -5.40 -11.14 19.66
C VAL A 233 -4.46 -11.69 18.58
N ALA A 234 -4.25 -13.01 18.52
CA ALA A 234 -3.39 -13.61 17.51
C ALA A 234 -4.04 -13.54 16.14
N ALA A 235 -5.31 -13.91 16.01
CA ALA A 235 -6.06 -13.77 14.77
C ALA A 235 -6.18 -12.30 14.31
N PHE A 236 -6.30 -11.37 15.25
CA PHE A 236 -6.31 -9.94 14.92
C PHE A 236 -4.99 -9.47 14.31
N ARG A 237 -3.85 -9.82 14.93
CA ARG A 237 -2.51 -9.47 14.38
C ARG A 237 -2.31 -10.08 13.00
N GLU A 238 -2.65 -11.34 12.82
CA GLU A 238 -2.58 -12.04 11.53
C GLU A 238 -3.45 -11.37 10.47
N ALA A 239 -4.67 -10.98 10.81
CA ALA A 239 -5.57 -10.28 9.88
C ALA A 239 -5.00 -8.93 9.43
N VAL A 240 -4.43 -8.15 10.35
CA VAL A 240 -3.76 -6.88 10.03
C VAL A 240 -2.55 -7.10 9.13
N ALA A 241 -1.70 -8.09 9.44
CA ALA A 241 -0.52 -8.39 8.65
C ALA A 241 -0.88 -8.87 7.23
N THR A 242 -1.88 -9.74 7.11
CA THR A 242 -2.38 -10.22 5.82
C THR A 242 -2.96 -9.09 4.97
N ALA A 243 -3.74 -8.18 5.56
CA ALA A 243 -4.31 -7.04 4.84
C ALA A 243 -3.22 -6.06 4.35
N ALA A 244 -2.24 -5.77 5.21
CA ALA A 244 -1.10 -4.92 4.85
C ALA A 244 -0.28 -5.54 3.71
N LEU A 245 -0.02 -6.85 3.75
CA LEU A 245 0.70 -7.59 2.72
C LEU A 245 -0.04 -7.55 1.39
N ALA A 246 -1.34 -7.87 1.38
CA ALA A 246 -2.18 -7.86 0.17
C ALA A 246 -2.25 -6.47 -0.47
N ALA A 247 -2.40 -5.42 0.35
CA ALA A 247 -2.38 -4.04 -0.13
C ALA A 247 -1.04 -3.67 -0.75
N LEU A 248 0.06 -4.06 -0.12
CA LEU A 248 1.41 -3.75 -0.59
C LEU A 248 1.74 -4.47 -1.90
N GLU A 249 1.43 -5.75 -2.02
CA GLU A 249 1.64 -6.53 -3.26
C GLU A 249 0.89 -5.95 -4.46
N LEU A 250 -0.22 -5.27 -4.23
CA LEU A 250 -0.99 -4.61 -5.28
C LEU A 250 -0.57 -3.15 -5.51
N ARG A 251 -0.46 -2.35 -4.44
CA ARG A 251 -0.33 -0.89 -4.55
C ARG A 251 1.08 -0.43 -4.90
N VAL A 252 2.11 -1.09 -4.37
CA VAL A 252 3.50 -0.72 -4.68
C VAL A 252 3.82 -0.96 -6.15
N PRO A 253 3.55 -2.14 -6.75
CA PRO A 253 3.74 -2.34 -8.19
C PRO A 253 2.98 -1.34 -9.07
N LEU A 254 1.73 -1.01 -8.73
CA LEU A 254 0.95 -0.02 -9.47
C LEU A 254 1.54 1.39 -9.36
N ASN A 255 2.02 1.78 -8.19
CA ASN A 255 2.67 3.07 -7.97
C ASN A 255 3.99 3.17 -8.73
N GLU A 256 4.84 2.15 -8.65
CA GLU A 256 6.11 2.08 -9.38
C GLU A 256 5.87 2.08 -10.91
N ALA A 257 4.89 1.31 -11.40
CA ALA A 257 4.51 1.32 -12.82
C ALA A 257 4.01 2.68 -13.29
N SER A 258 3.21 3.38 -12.48
CA SER A 258 2.71 4.72 -12.81
C SER A 258 3.83 5.74 -12.92
N ARG A 259 4.86 5.60 -12.07
CA ARG A 259 6.06 6.45 -12.11
C ARG A 259 6.95 6.13 -13.31
N ALA A 260 7.14 4.84 -13.61
CA ALA A 260 7.90 4.39 -14.76
C ALA A 260 7.27 4.89 -16.08
N GLN A 261 5.94 4.92 -16.16
CA GLN A 261 5.21 5.39 -17.34
C GLN A 261 5.50 6.85 -17.70
N ALA A 262 5.90 7.67 -16.74
CA ALA A 262 6.25 9.07 -16.97
C ALA A 262 7.64 9.25 -17.63
N LYS A 263 8.41 8.17 -17.78
CA LYS A 263 9.77 8.18 -18.36
C LYS A 263 9.79 7.57 -19.76
N PRO A 264 10.72 8.00 -20.64
CA PRO A 264 11.03 7.29 -21.88
C PRO A 264 11.50 5.84 -21.56
N VAL A 265 11.15 4.89 -22.42
CA VAL A 265 11.49 3.47 -22.21
C VAL A 265 13.01 3.27 -22.05
N ASP A 266 13.82 3.99 -22.82
CA ASP A 266 15.28 3.91 -22.77
C ASP A 266 15.89 4.46 -21.47
N ALA A 267 15.13 5.23 -20.70
CA ALA A 267 15.55 5.78 -19.40
C ALA A 267 15.09 4.94 -18.21
N LEU A 268 14.37 3.84 -18.43
CA LEU A 268 13.92 2.94 -17.37
C LEU A 268 15.09 2.09 -16.84
N ASP A 269 15.20 1.99 -15.52
CA ASP A 269 16.03 0.98 -14.88
C ASP A 269 15.33 -0.41 -14.85
N ALA A 270 16.04 -1.45 -14.35
CA ALA A 270 15.51 -2.81 -14.33
C ALA A 270 14.23 -2.94 -13.50
N TRP A 271 14.15 -2.25 -12.37
CA TRP A 271 13.00 -2.24 -11.48
C TRP A 271 11.78 -1.55 -12.13
N GLU A 272 11.99 -0.38 -12.72
CA GLU A 272 10.96 0.38 -13.41
C GLU A 272 10.41 -0.37 -14.63
N ALA A 273 11.30 -0.95 -15.44
CA ALA A 273 10.90 -1.78 -16.59
C ALA A 273 10.08 -3.01 -16.15
N PHE A 274 10.48 -3.68 -15.08
CA PHE A 274 9.73 -4.80 -14.51
C PHE A 274 8.31 -4.41 -14.09
N HIS A 275 8.15 -3.33 -13.32
CA HIS A 275 6.82 -2.91 -12.84
C HIS A 275 5.92 -2.39 -13.96
N LEU A 276 6.48 -1.68 -14.94
CA LEU A 276 5.73 -1.29 -16.11
C LEU A 276 5.28 -2.53 -16.90
N GLY A 277 6.14 -3.55 -17.04
CA GLY A 277 5.81 -4.83 -17.65
C GLY A 277 4.65 -5.55 -16.94
N LEU A 278 4.64 -5.58 -15.61
CA LEU A 278 3.54 -6.16 -14.83
C LEU A 278 2.19 -5.51 -15.16
N ARG A 279 2.16 -4.18 -15.31
CA ARG A 279 0.95 -3.46 -15.68
C ARG A 279 0.41 -3.85 -17.06
N HIS A 280 1.29 -4.06 -18.03
CA HIS A 280 0.91 -4.49 -19.37
C HIS A 280 0.44 -5.95 -19.41
N THR A 281 1.05 -6.82 -18.62
CA THR A 281 0.70 -8.25 -18.51
C THR A 281 -0.78 -8.47 -18.17
N TYR A 282 -1.32 -7.66 -17.26
CA TYR A 282 -2.70 -7.81 -16.78
C TYR A 282 -3.76 -7.15 -17.66
N ARG A 283 -3.41 -6.65 -18.84
CA ARG A 283 -4.38 -6.22 -19.85
C ARG A 283 -5.07 -7.40 -20.55
N PHE A 284 -4.47 -8.58 -20.51
CA PHE A 284 -4.94 -9.81 -21.16
C PHE A 284 -5.21 -9.63 -22.66
N THR A 285 -4.38 -8.84 -23.33
CA THR A 285 -4.38 -8.68 -24.79
C THR A 285 -3.06 -9.14 -25.39
N ARG A 286 -3.05 -9.49 -26.68
CA ARG A 286 -1.82 -9.89 -27.39
C ARG A 286 -0.77 -8.79 -27.37
N GLU A 287 -1.18 -7.55 -27.62
CA GLU A 287 -0.33 -6.37 -27.64
C GLU A 287 0.25 -6.11 -26.24
N GLY A 288 -0.61 -6.15 -25.21
CA GLY A 288 -0.17 -5.97 -23.83
C GLY A 288 0.82 -7.04 -23.38
N ASN A 289 0.63 -8.30 -23.81
CA ASN A 289 1.57 -9.37 -23.50
C ASN A 289 2.93 -9.18 -24.20
N ALA A 290 2.93 -8.73 -25.46
CA ALA A 290 4.15 -8.42 -26.21
C ALA A 290 4.91 -7.22 -25.61
N GLU A 291 4.22 -6.15 -25.24
CA GLU A 291 4.79 -4.98 -24.55
C GLU A 291 5.41 -5.41 -23.20
N ALA A 292 4.73 -6.25 -22.44
CA ALA A 292 5.24 -6.79 -21.19
C ALA A 292 6.49 -7.62 -21.39
N ALA A 293 6.50 -8.51 -22.38
CA ALA A 293 7.65 -9.36 -22.71
C ALA A 293 8.89 -8.52 -23.04
N ALA A 294 8.77 -7.46 -23.85
CA ALA A 294 9.86 -6.54 -24.18
C ALA A 294 10.40 -5.80 -22.93
N LEU A 295 9.51 -5.36 -22.05
CA LEU A 295 9.91 -4.68 -20.82
C LEU A 295 10.61 -5.62 -19.82
N PHE A 296 10.16 -6.87 -19.70
CA PHE A 296 10.85 -7.87 -18.88
C PHE A 296 12.19 -8.30 -19.50
N GLU A 297 12.29 -8.35 -20.82
CA GLU A 297 13.56 -8.57 -21.50
C GLU A 297 14.55 -7.45 -21.17
N ARG A 298 14.11 -6.20 -21.27
CA ARG A 298 14.90 -5.05 -20.81
C ARG A 298 15.33 -5.19 -19.36
N ALA A 299 14.41 -5.52 -18.45
CA ALA A 299 14.71 -5.70 -17.03
C ALA A 299 15.79 -6.76 -16.78
N THR A 300 15.70 -7.91 -17.45
CA THR A 300 16.69 -9.01 -17.34
C THR A 300 18.02 -8.70 -18.04
N THR A 301 18.04 -7.78 -19.01
CA THR A 301 19.27 -7.29 -19.65
C THR A 301 19.99 -6.30 -18.77
N LEU A 302 19.25 -5.39 -18.12
CA LEU A 302 19.80 -4.39 -17.20
C LEU A 302 20.27 -5.00 -15.88
N ASP A 303 19.58 -6.02 -15.37
CA ASP A 303 19.96 -6.79 -14.20
C ASP A 303 19.80 -8.30 -14.44
N PRO A 304 20.87 -9.00 -14.84
CA PRO A 304 20.85 -10.45 -15.08
C PRO A 304 20.60 -11.31 -13.83
N ASN A 305 20.63 -10.71 -12.64
CA ASN A 305 20.37 -11.38 -11.36
C ASN A 305 18.98 -11.03 -10.78
N PHE A 306 18.13 -10.35 -11.54
CA PHE A 306 16.79 -9.99 -11.09
C PHE A 306 15.81 -11.16 -11.31
N ALA A 307 15.80 -12.13 -10.40
CA ALA A 307 15.00 -13.36 -10.46
C ALA A 307 13.50 -13.12 -10.74
N PRO A 308 12.79 -12.14 -10.10
CA PRO A 308 11.38 -11.86 -10.40
C PRO A 308 11.13 -11.47 -11.86
N ALA A 309 12.08 -10.82 -12.54
CA ALA A 309 11.92 -10.46 -13.95
C ALA A 309 11.97 -11.69 -14.87
N PHE A 310 12.78 -12.70 -14.53
CA PHE A 310 12.77 -13.99 -15.25
C PHE A 310 11.47 -14.76 -15.01
N ALA A 311 10.95 -14.78 -13.77
CA ALA A 311 9.64 -15.34 -13.47
C ALA A 311 8.52 -14.65 -14.27
N ALA A 312 8.59 -13.34 -14.45
CA ALA A 312 7.65 -12.56 -15.26
C ALA A 312 7.78 -12.83 -16.76
N ARG A 313 9.01 -13.02 -17.29
CA ARG A 313 9.22 -13.50 -18.69
C ARG A 313 8.60 -14.87 -18.90
N SER A 314 8.81 -15.80 -17.97
CA SER A 314 8.15 -17.12 -18.00
C SER A 314 6.63 -16.97 -18.06
N PHE A 315 6.07 -16.03 -17.30
CA PHE A 315 4.63 -15.78 -17.27
C PHE A 315 4.08 -15.20 -18.57
N THR A 316 4.77 -14.29 -19.26
CA THR A 316 4.35 -13.82 -20.59
C THR A 316 4.36 -14.94 -21.63
N SER A 317 5.41 -15.78 -21.65
CA SER A 317 5.44 -16.96 -22.50
C SER A 317 4.34 -17.97 -22.16
N PHE A 318 4.00 -18.13 -20.87
CA PHE A 318 2.86 -18.93 -20.43
C PHE A 318 1.53 -18.37 -20.98
N GLN A 319 1.33 -17.05 -20.96
CA GLN A 319 0.15 -16.43 -21.55
C GLN A 319 0.09 -16.63 -23.06
N ASP A 320 1.22 -16.55 -23.75
CA ASP A 320 1.30 -16.82 -25.20
C ASP A 320 0.80 -18.22 -25.53
N VAL A 321 1.16 -19.21 -24.71
CA VAL A 321 0.70 -20.60 -24.86
C VAL A 321 -0.79 -20.74 -24.54
N LEU A 322 -1.21 -20.18 -23.38
CA LEU A 322 -2.58 -20.34 -22.85
C LEU A 322 -3.61 -19.63 -23.71
N MET A 323 -3.30 -18.37 -24.09
CA MET A 323 -4.22 -17.50 -24.84
C MET A 323 -4.16 -17.73 -26.35
N GLY A 324 -3.21 -18.57 -26.84
CA GLY A 324 -3.02 -18.80 -28.25
C GLY A 324 -2.39 -17.59 -29.00
N TYR A 325 -1.57 -16.79 -28.30
CA TYR A 325 -0.88 -15.65 -28.91
C TYR A 325 0.40 -16.08 -29.66
N ALA A 326 1.01 -17.20 -29.25
CA ALA A 326 2.23 -17.70 -29.87
C ALA A 326 2.02 -18.15 -31.32
N ALA A 327 2.87 -17.71 -32.24
CA ALA A 327 2.95 -18.23 -33.57
C ALA A 327 3.60 -19.65 -33.59
N ASP A 328 4.62 -19.84 -32.75
CA ASP A 328 5.27 -21.12 -32.49
C ASP A 328 5.03 -21.54 -31.02
N ARG A 329 4.04 -22.45 -30.86
CA ARG A 329 3.63 -22.95 -29.54
C ARG A 329 4.73 -23.76 -28.86
N ALA A 330 5.50 -24.55 -29.64
CA ALA A 330 6.56 -25.40 -29.06
C ALA A 330 7.68 -24.54 -28.50
N ARG A 331 8.09 -23.51 -29.24
CA ARG A 331 9.07 -22.52 -28.77
C ARG A 331 8.58 -21.79 -27.54
N ALA A 332 7.32 -21.33 -27.51
CA ALA A 332 6.76 -20.64 -26.34
C ALA A 332 6.77 -21.53 -25.09
N ILE A 333 6.45 -22.83 -25.21
CA ILE A 333 6.55 -23.79 -24.09
C ILE A 333 8.01 -23.93 -23.61
N ALA A 334 8.98 -24.02 -24.51
CA ALA A 334 10.40 -24.08 -24.17
C ALA A 334 10.86 -22.79 -23.46
N ASP A 335 10.38 -21.63 -23.91
CA ASP A 335 10.67 -20.34 -23.30
C ASP A 335 10.07 -20.22 -21.88
N VAL A 336 8.86 -20.74 -21.64
CA VAL A 336 8.28 -20.80 -20.26
C VAL A 336 9.24 -21.52 -19.33
N GLN A 337 9.71 -22.70 -19.73
CA GLN A 337 10.60 -23.52 -18.91
C GLN A 337 11.95 -22.85 -18.71
N ARG A 338 12.60 -22.41 -19.77
CA ARG A 338 13.92 -21.78 -19.75
C ARG A 338 13.97 -20.57 -18.80
N TYR A 339 12.97 -19.70 -18.86
CA TYR A 339 12.93 -18.52 -17.99
C TYR A 339 12.60 -18.88 -16.54
N ALA A 340 11.76 -19.88 -16.30
CA ALA A 340 11.48 -20.36 -14.95
C ALA A 340 12.73 -20.98 -14.32
N GLU A 341 13.46 -21.84 -15.05
CA GLU A 341 14.73 -22.44 -14.62
C GLU A 341 15.76 -21.35 -14.26
N ARG A 342 15.91 -20.34 -15.15
CA ARG A 342 16.82 -19.23 -14.88
C ARG A 342 16.46 -18.45 -13.61
N GLY A 343 15.18 -18.23 -13.36
CA GLY A 343 14.71 -17.62 -12.12
C GLY A 343 15.09 -18.43 -10.87
N ILE A 344 14.91 -19.76 -10.91
CA ILE A 344 15.27 -20.69 -9.82
C ILE A 344 16.79 -20.74 -9.60
N GLU A 345 17.60 -20.71 -10.67
CA GLU A 345 19.07 -20.66 -10.55
C GLU A 345 19.55 -19.41 -9.81
N ILE A 346 18.90 -18.27 -10.04
CA ILE A 346 19.25 -16.99 -9.40
C ILE A 346 18.77 -16.96 -7.94
N ASP A 347 17.51 -17.30 -7.71
CA ASP A 347 16.93 -17.31 -6.36
C ASP A 347 15.93 -18.46 -6.16
N PRO A 348 16.40 -19.61 -5.66
CA PRO A 348 15.57 -20.78 -5.42
C PRO A 348 14.58 -20.61 -4.25
N LEU A 349 14.72 -19.56 -3.45
CA LEU A 349 13.86 -19.27 -2.30
C LEU A 349 12.84 -18.14 -2.59
N ASP A 350 12.81 -17.61 -3.82
CA ASP A 350 11.79 -16.64 -4.22
C ASP A 350 10.48 -17.37 -4.55
N PRO A 351 9.33 -17.00 -3.92
CA PRO A 351 8.05 -17.61 -4.22
C PRO A 351 7.60 -17.44 -5.67
N ALA A 352 7.97 -16.32 -6.33
CA ALA A 352 7.57 -16.05 -7.71
C ALA A 352 8.33 -16.95 -8.70
N THR A 353 9.60 -17.26 -8.45
CA THR A 353 10.36 -18.21 -9.31
C THR A 353 9.85 -19.64 -9.16
N ASN A 354 9.52 -20.07 -7.94
CA ASN A 354 8.89 -21.36 -7.68
C ASN A 354 7.49 -21.46 -8.33
N PHE A 355 6.71 -20.40 -8.27
CA PHE A 355 5.44 -20.28 -8.97
C PHE A 355 5.60 -20.38 -10.50
N ALA A 356 6.58 -19.69 -11.10
CA ALA A 356 6.87 -19.76 -12.51
C ALA A 356 7.26 -21.19 -12.93
N MET A 357 8.06 -21.86 -12.11
CA MET A 357 8.45 -23.25 -12.31
C MET A 357 7.24 -24.19 -12.28
N GLY A 358 6.33 -24.03 -11.31
CA GLY A 358 5.06 -24.75 -11.28
C GLY A 358 4.27 -24.56 -12.58
N ARG A 359 4.14 -23.34 -13.06
CA ARG A 359 3.41 -23.04 -14.31
C ARG A 359 4.09 -23.60 -15.56
N SER A 360 5.41 -23.76 -15.59
CA SER A 360 6.11 -24.42 -16.71
C SER A 360 5.69 -25.90 -16.84
N HIS A 361 5.51 -26.59 -15.72
CA HIS A 361 4.98 -27.96 -15.71
C HIS A 361 3.52 -28.04 -16.17
N LEU A 362 2.71 -27.01 -15.86
CA LEU A 362 1.31 -26.97 -16.27
C LEU A 362 1.15 -26.93 -17.81
N VAL A 363 1.92 -26.07 -18.51
CA VAL A 363 1.89 -26.03 -19.99
C VAL A 363 2.52 -27.27 -20.62
N ALA A 364 3.39 -27.96 -19.89
CA ALA A 364 3.96 -29.26 -20.27
C ALA A 364 3.00 -30.44 -19.98
N ARG A 365 1.76 -30.18 -19.54
CA ARG A 365 0.73 -31.16 -19.16
C ARG A 365 1.15 -32.09 -18.03
N ARG A 366 1.90 -31.57 -17.06
CA ARG A 366 2.33 -32.27 -15.84
C ARG A 366 1.76 -31.58 -14.61
N PRO A 367 0.42 -31.67 -14.36
CA PRO A 367 -0.22 -30.93 -13.28
C PRO A 367 0.25 -31.36 -11.88
N ASP A 368 0.68 -32.59 -11.71
CA ASP A 368 1.17 -33.09 -10.42
C ASP A 368 2.51 -32.47 -10.03
N ASP A 369 3.43 -32.37 -10.98
CA ASP A 369 4.71 -31.67 -10.79
C ASP A 369 4.47 -30.16 -10.53
N CYS A 370 3.47 -29.60 -11.21
CA CYS A 370 3.05 -28.21 -10.96
C CYS A 370 2.64 -28.00 -9.51
N ILE A 371 1.80 -28.91 -8.95
CA ILE A 371 1.33 -28.84 -7.56
C ILE A 371 2.51 -28.86 -6.59
N ASP A 372 3.47 -29.76 -6.78
CA ASP A 372 4.64 -29.89 -5.90
C ASP A 372 5.48 -28.59 -5.84
N TRP A 373 5.69 -27.92 -6.99
CA TRP A 373 6.37 -26.62 -7.03
C TRP A 373 5.55 -25.49 -6.39
N LEU A 374 4.21 -25.51 -6.56
CA LEU A 374 3.33 -24.52 -5.96
C LEU A 374 3.21 -24.67 -4.45
N ASP A 375 3.22 -25.93 -3.94
CA ASP A 375 3.31 -26.19 -2.51
C ASP A 375 4.61 -25.64 -1.90
N ARG A 376 5.72 -25.73 -2.65
CA ARG A 376 6.98 -25.09 -2.25
C ARG A 376 6.87 -23.57 -2.23
N ALA A 377 6.25 -22.96 -3.25
CA ALA A 377 6.02 -21.49 -3.29
C ALA A 377 5.16 -21.03 -2.10
N ILE A 378 4.11 -21.79 -1.76
CA ILE A 378 3.25 -21.53 -0.59
C ILE A 378 4.02 -21.72 0.72
N GLY A 379 4.87 -22.74 0.82
CA GLY A 379 5.74 -22.93 1.98
C GLY A 379 6.70 -21.77 2.23
N LEU A 380 7.22 -21.16 1.15
CA LEU A 380 8.08 -19.97 1.21
C LEU A 380 7.30 -18.70 1.57
N ASN A 381 6.10 -18.54 1.02
CA ASN A 381 5.18 -17.44 1.35
C ASN A 381 3.73 -17.94 1.40
N PRO A 382 3.20 -18.30 2.59
CA PRO A 382 1.83 -18.78 2.75
C PRO A 382 0.74 -17.81 2.27
N SER A 383 1.05 -16.52 2.19
CA SER A 383 0.13 -15.48 1.72
C SER A 383 0.26 -15.20 0.21
N TYR A 384 1.03 -15.98 -0.54
CA TYR A 384 1.20 -15.78 -1.97
C TYR A 384 -0.02 -16.26 -2.77
N ALA A 385 -1.02 -15.38 -2.91
CA ALA A 385 -2.33 -15.65 -3.50
C ALA A 385 -2.25 -16.34 -4.89
N LYS A 386 -1.29 -15.94 -5.74
CA LYS A 386 -1.10 -16.50 -7.08
C LYS A 386 -0.68 -17.98 -7.07
N ALA A 387 0.09 -18.41 -6.06
CA ALA A 387 0.45 -19.82 -5.90
C ALA A 387 -0.78 -20.65 -5.49
N HIS A 388 -1.57 -20.19 -4.55
CA HIS A 388 -2.85 -20.83 -4.19
C HIS A 388 -3.78 -20.94 -5.39
N TYR A 389 -3.95 -19.85 -6.16
CA TYR A 389 -4.74 -19.87 -7.40
C TYR A 389 -4.24 -20.94 -8.38
N SER A 390 -2.95 -20.94 -8.70
CA SER A 390 -2.41 -21.87 -9.69
C SER A 390 -2.42 -23.31 -9.20
N ARG A 391 -2.29 -23.53 -7.89
CA ARG A 391 -2.48 -24.87 -7.28
C ARG A 391 -3.90 -25.38 -7.51
N GLY A 392 -4.91 -24.59 -7.21
CA GLY A 392 -6.30 -24.96 -7.49
C GLY A 392 -6.57 -25.21 -8.97
N PHE A 393 -5.96 -24.41 -9.86
CA PHE A 393 -6.06 -24.64 -11.30
C PHE A 393 -5.37 -25.95 -11.72
N ALA A 394 -4.20 -26.28 -11.19
CA ALA A 394 -3.54 -27.56 -11.46
C ALA A 394 -4.32 -28.76 -10.89
N GLN A 395 -4.90 -28.61 -9.69
CA GLN A 395 -5.74 -29.64 -9.07
C GLN A 395 -6.96 -30.00 -9.93
N LEU A 396 -7.57 -29.03 -10.62
CA LEU A 396 -8.66 -29.29 -11.58
C LEU A 396 -8.23 -30.18 -12.78
N GLN A 397 -6.94 -30.25 -13.07
CA GLN A 397 -6.38 -31.02 -14.20
C GLN A 397 -5.61 -32.25 -13.76
N SER A 398 -5.38 -32.42 -12.45
CA SER A 398 -4.64 -33.54 -11.88
C SER A 398 -5.52 -34.79 -11.78
N ALA A 399 -4.89 -35.95 -11.95
CA ALA A 399 -5.49 -37.22 -11.63
C ALA A 399 -5.48 -37.52 -10.12
N ARG A 400 -4.72 -36.78 -9.31
CA ARG A 400 -4.74 -36.89 -7.85
C ARG A 400 -6.07 -36.38 -7.32
N VAL A 401 -6.74 -37.20 -6.52
CA VAL A 401 -8.01 -36.83 -5.87
C VAL A 401 -7.74 -35.78 -4.80
N SER A 402 -7.93 -34.52 -5.16
CA SER A 402 -7.83 -33.39 -4.23
C SER A 402 -8.89 -32.34 -4.56
N ASP A 403 -9.56 -31.80 -3.54
CA ASP A 403 -10.51 -30.72 -3.73
C ASP A 403 -9.78 -29.40 -4.07
N PRO A 404 -10.02 -28.81 -5.24
CA PRO A 404 -9.42 -27.54 -5.63
C PRO A 404 -10.05 -26.30 -4.96
N ALA A 405 -11.28 -26.42 -4.43
CA ALA A 405 -12.05 -25.29 -3.90
C ALA A 405 -11.36 -24.58 -2.71
N PRO A 406 -10.72 -25.24 -1.75
CA PRO A 406 -9.99 -24.58 -0.68
C PRO A 406 -8.84 -23.70 -1.20
N SER A 407 -8.05 -24.18 -2.17
CA SER A 407 -6.95 -23.43 -2.75
C SER A 407 -7.44 -22.18 -3.47
N LEU A 408 -8.51 -22.29 -4.26
CA LEU A 408 -9.09 -21.17 -5.01
C LEU A 408 -9.75 -20.15 -4.07
N SER A 409 -10.46 -20.61 -3.05
CA SER A 409 -11.08 -19.73 -2.05
C SER A 409 -10.02 -18.97 -1.25
N GLU A 410 -8.93 -19.64 -0.87
CA GLU A 410 -7.82 -19.01 -0.17
C GLU A 410 -7.14 -17.96 -1.02
N SER A 411 -6.94 -18.19 -2.33
CA SER A 411 -6.37 -17.18 -3.23
C SER A 411 -7.19 -15.89 -3.28
N ILE A 412 -8.52 -16.01 -3.33
CA ILE A 412 -9.45 -14.88 -3.33
C ILE A 412 -9.43 -14.15 -1.98
N ARG A 413 -9.38 -14.90 -0.87
CA ARG A 413 -9.30 -14.34 0.48
C ARG A 413 -8.02 -13.52 0.69
N LEU A 414 -6.88 -14.05 0.22
CA LEU A 414 -5.56 -13.41 0.36
C LEU A 414 -5.41 -12.16 -0.50
N SER A 415 -6.03 -12.11 -1.69
CA SER A 415 -5.90 -10.97 -2.60
C SER A 415 -7.24 -10.63 -3.28
N PRO A 416 -8.18 -9.97 -2.54
CA PRO A 416 -9.54 -9.71 -3.05
C PRO A 416 -9.57 -8.70 -4.21
N LEU A 417 -8.50 -7.97 -4.44
CA LEU A 417 -8.34 -7.01 -5.55
C LEU A 417 -7.29 -7.46 -6.57
N ASP A 418 -6.92 -8.74 -6.59
CA ASP A 418 -5.90 -9.27 -7.49
C ASP A 418 -6.28 -9.04 -8.96
N PRO A 419 -5.34 -8.65 -9.83
CA PRO A 419 -5.58 -8.58 -11.27
C PRO A 419 -6.03 -9.92 -11.89
N LEU A 420 -5.74 -11.05 -11.24
CA LEU A 420 -6.19 -12.40 -11.63
C LEU A 420 -7.55 -12.77 -11.02
N MET A 421 -8.28 -11.85 -10.37
CA MET A 421 -9.59 -12.15 -9.76
C MET A 421 -10.57 -12.78 -10.75
N GLY A 422 -10.58 -12.32 -12.01
CA GLY A 422 -11.42 -12.89 -13.05
C GLY A 422 -11.14 -14.40 -13.25
N PRO A 423 -9.91 -14.81 -13.56
CA PRO A 423 -9.50 -16.21 -13.62
C PRO A 423 -9.79 -17.00 -12.32
N MET A 424 -9.52 -16.43 -11.13
CA MET A 424 -9.78 -17.08 -9.84
C MET A 424 -11.26 -17.46 -9.68
N LEU A 425 -12.18 -16.52 -9.99
CA LEU A 425 -13.63 -16.75 -9.92
C LEU A 425 -14.09 -17.81 -10.91
N VAL A 426 -13.58 -17.79 -12.15
CA VAL A 426 -13.94 -18.79 -13.16
C VAL A 426 -13.50 -20.19 -12.73
N HIS A 427 -12.27 -20.36 -12.25
CA HIS A 427 -11.79 -21.68 -11.81
C HIS A 427 -12.54 -22.15 -10.55
N LEU A 428 -12.91 -21.25 -9.63
CA LEU A 428 -13.80 -21.61 -8.52
C LEU A 428 -15.20 -22.04 -9.04
N GLY A 429 -15.70 -21.41 -10.09
CA GLY A 429 -16.92 -21.83 -10.79
C GLY A 429 -16.80 -23.24 -11.39
N LEU A 430 -15.62 -23.59 -11.96
CA LEU A 430 -15.38 -24.94 -12.48
C LEU A 430 -15.42 -26.02 -11.37
N THR A 431 -15.09 -25.71 -10.13
CA THR A 431 -15.27 -26.65 -9.03
C THR A 431 -16.76 -26.94 -8.75
N GLN A 432 -17.60 -25.92 -8.90
CA GLN A 432 -19.05 -26.07 -8.76
C GLN A 432 -19.64 -26.89 -9.92
N LEU A 433 -19.09 -26.72 -11.13
CA LEU A 433 -19.47 -27.49 -12.29
C LEU A 433 -19.23 -28.99 -12.10
N VAL A 434 -18.05 -29.37 -11.60
CA VAL A 434 -17.70 -30.76 -11.29
C VAL A 434 -18.67 -31.34 -10.23
N GLY A 435 -19.14 -30.51 -9.30
CA GLY A 435 -20.13 -30.87 -8.28
C GLY A 435 -21.59 -30.86 -8.76
N GLY A 436 -21.86 -30.64 -10.04
CA GLY A 436 -23.21 -30.57 -10.62
C GLY A 436 -24.01 -29.30 -10.27
N ARG A 437 -23.37 -28.28 -9.69
CA ARG A 437 -24.00 -27.02 -9.31
C ARG A 437 -23.89 -25.99 -10.47
N TYR A 438 -24.61 -26.26 -11.55
CA TYR A 438 -24.46 -25.52 -12.81
C TYR A 438 -24.81 -24.03 -12.70
N ALA A 439 -25.86 -23.68 -11.96
CA ALA A 439 -26.25 -22.28 -11.77
C ALA A 439 -25.20 -21.48 -11.00
N GLU A 440 -24.59 -22.05 -9.95
CA GLU A 440 -23.50 -21.43 -9.21
C GLU A 440 -22.24 -21.28 -10.07
N ALA A 441 -21.93 -22.31 -10.88
CA ALA A 441 -20.83 -22.28 -11.82
C ALA A 441 -20.98 -21.13 -12.84
N ALA A 442 -22.17 -21.02 -13.45
CA ALA A 442 -22.48 -19.95 -14.41
C ALA A 442 -22.40 -18.56 -13.76
N GLY A 443 -22.92 -18.39 -12.55
CA GLY A 443 -22.84 -17.15 -11.79
C GLY A 443 -21.40 -16.69 -11.53
N LEU A 444 -20.52 -17.60 -11.08
CA LEU A 444 -19.11 -17.33 -10.84
C LEU A 444 -18.35 -17.06 -12.14
N ALA A 445 -18.60 -17.83 -13.21
CA ALA A 445 -17.96 -17.64 -14.49
C ALA A 445 -18.34 -16.27 -15.11
N ALA A 446 -19.61 -15.90 -15.06
CA ALA A 446 -20.08 -14.60 -15.52
C ALA A 446 -19.47 -13.43 -14.73
N ARG A 447 -19.33 -13.56 -13.40
CA ARG A 447 -18.64 -12.56 -12.58
C ARG A 447 -17.18 -12.43 -12.99
N GLY A 448 -16.48 -13.53 -13.17
CA GLY A 448 -15.08 -13.55 -13.57
C GLY A 448 -14.86 -12.89 -14.94
N ALA A 449 -15.72 -13.20 -15.93
CA ALA A 449 -15.64 -12.60 -17.25
C ALA A 449 -15.92 -11.08 -17.24
N ARG A 450 -16.78 -10.57 -16.34
CA ARG A 450 -16.99 -9.12 -16.13
C ARG A 450 -15.79 -8.43 -15.51
N VAL A 451 -15.13 -9.07 -14.57
CA VAL A 451 -13.95 -8.49 -13.86
C VAL A 451 -12.75 -8.38 -14.79
N ALA A 452 -12.56 -9.33 -15.70
CA ALA A 452 -11.46 -9.31 -16.68
C ALA A 452 -12.02 -9.33 -18.12
N PRO A 453 -12.60 -8.21 -18.59
CA PRO A 453 -13.34 -8.18 -19.85
C PRO A 453 -12.50 -8.53 -21.08
N ASN A 454 -11.22 -8.28 -21.10
CA ASN A 454 -10.34 -8.59 -22.23
C ASN A 454 -9.87 -10.06 -22.27
N HIS A 455 -10.13 -10.84 -21.23
CA HIS A 455 -9.71 -12.22 -21.14
C HIS A 455 -10.72 -13.14 -21.83
N THR A 456 -10.55 -13.38 -23.13
CA THR A 456 -11.52 -14.10 -23.99
C THR A 456 -11.89 -15.49 -23.48
N LEU A 457 -10.94 -16.25 -22.93
CA LEU A 457 -11.23 -17.60 -22.41
C LEU A 457 -12.25 -17.58 -21.26
N LEU A 458 -12.31 -16.50 -20.45
CA LEU A 458 -13.32 -16.42 -19.38
C LEU A 458 -14.73 -16.22 -19.95
N ALA A 459 -14.88 -15.45 -21.02
CA ALA A 459 -16.16 -15.30 -21.73
C ALA A 459 -16.59 -16.64 -22.35
N MET A 460 -15.67 -17.42 -22.89
CA MET A 460 -15.97 -18.76 -23.42
C MET A 460 -16.47 -19.70 -22.32
N VAL A 461 -15.80 -19.72 -21.17
CA VAL A 461 -16.26 -20.55 -20.03
C VAL A 461 -17.60 -20.05 -19.48
N ALA A 462 -17.84 -18.73 -19.44
CA ALA A 462 -19.13 -18.18 -19.03
C ALA A 462 -20.26 -18.60 -20.00
N ALA A 463 -20.02 -18.61 -21.32
CA ALA A 463 -20.98 -19.11 -22.29
C ALA A 463 -21.28 -20.61 -22.09
N ALA A 464 -20.23 -21.43 -21.93
CA ALA A 464 -20.39 -22.87 -21.75
C ALA A 464 -21.15 -23.23 -20.44
N THR A 465 -20.79 -22.55 -19.33
CA THR A 465 -21.48 -22.80 -18.05
C THR A 465 -22.93 -22.31 -18.05
N ALA A 466 -23.24 -21.22 -18.77
CA ALA A 466 -24.62 -20.73 -18.94
C ALA A 466 -25.48 -21.74 -19.72
N ILE A 467 -24.94 -22.39 -20.76
CA ILE A 467 -25.63 -23.47 -21.49
C ILE A 467 -25.97 -24.63 -20.52
N LEU A 468 -25.01 -25.06 -19.72
CA LEU A 468 -25.20 -26.14 -18.76
C LEU A 468 -26.18 -25.80 -17.63
N ALA A 469 -26.38 -24.51 -17.36
CA ALA A 469 -27.32 -23.99 -16.39
C ALA A 469 -28.72 -23.68 -16.99
N ASP A 470 -28.96 -24.04 -18.25
CA ASP A 470 -30.18 -23.73 -19.03
C ASP A 470 -30.51 -22.21 -19.11
N ASP A 471 -29.48 -21.35 -18.97
CA ASP A 471 -29.64 -19.90 -19.11
C ASP A 471 -29.29 -19.45 -20.55
N ALA A 472 -30.29 -19.54 -21.44
CA ALA A 472 -30.14 -19.21 -22.86
C ALA A 472 -29.80 -17.73 -23.09
N VAL A 473 -30.23 -16.82 -22.21
CA VAL A 473 -29.97 -15.39 -22.32
C VAL A 473 -28.51 -15.10 -22.04
N ALA A 474 -27.97 -15.61 -20.90
CA ALA A 474 -26.57 -15.46 -20.57
C ALA A 474 -25.65 -16.19 -21.58
N ALA A 475 -26.06 -17.38 -22.06
CA ALA A 475 -25.32 -18.13 -23.06
C ALA A 475 -25.17 -17.33 -24.37
N THR A 476 -26.26 -16.75 -24.87
CA THR A 476 -26.25 -15.90 -26.07
C THR A 476 -25.37 -14.66 -25.88
N HIS A 477 -25.50 -13.98 -24.75
CA HIS A 477 -24.69 -12.80 -24.41
C HIS A 477 -23.18 -13.13 -24.44
N TRP A 478 -22.74 -14.14 -23.68
CA TRP A 478 -21.33 -14.48 -23.59
C TRP A 478 -20.76 -15.07 -24.87
N ARG A 479 -21.56 -15.77 -25.65
CA ARG A 479 -21.19 -16.19 -27.01
C ARG A 479 -20.90 -15.00 -27.91
N THR A 480 -21.80 -14.01 -27.93
CA THR A 480 -21.59 -12.78 -28.70
C THR A 480 -20.29 -12.07 -28.30
N VAL A 481 -20.09 -11.85 -26.99
CA VAL A 481 -18.85 -11.26 -26.45
C VAL A 481 -17.60 -12.05 -26.85
N THR A 482 -17.68 -13.37 -26.90
CA THR A 482 -16.57 -14.24 -27.33
C THR A 482 -16.25 -14.03 -28.81
N LEU A 483 -17.26 -14.09 -29.69
CA LEU A 483 -17.10 -13.99 -31.13
C LEU A 483 -16.64 -12.60 -31.61
N GLU A 484 -17.06 -11.54 -30.92
CA GLU A 484 -16.57 -10.18 -31.18
C GLU A 484 -15.06 -10.05 -30.96
N ARG A 485 -14.49 -10.79 -30.01
CA ARG A 485 -13.07 -10.75 -29.68
C ARG A 485 -12.24 -11.82 -30.38
N ARG A 486 -12.88 -12.92 -30.69
CA ARG A 486 -12.26 -14.08 -31.34
C ARG A 486 -13.24 -14.67 -32.37
N PRO A 487 -13.31 -14.08 -33.58
CA PRO A 487 -14.26 -14.51 -34.61
C PRO A 487 -14.08 -15.96 -35.07
N ASP A 488 -12.88 -16.52 -34.90
CA ASP A 488 -12.51 -17.90 -35.22
C ASP A 488 -12.80 -18.90 -34.08
N ALA A 489 -13.33 -18.45 -32.93
CA ALA A 489 -13.70 -19.33 -31.85
C ALA A 489 -14.85 -20.25 -32.28
N SER A 490 -14.57 -21.54 -32.45
CA SER A 490 -15.61 -22.57 -32.64
C SER A 490 -15.78 -23.36 -31.33
N VAL A 491 -17.03 -23.62 -30.97
CA VAL A 491 -17.37 -24.63 -29.96
C VAL A 491 -17.56 -25.93 -30.78
N SER A 492 -16.47 -26.65 -31.01
CA SER A 492 -16.49 -28.01 -31.55
C SER A 492 -16.31 -29.02 -30.44
#